data_fdbaaa9b161a9c2d909666ff850ef7e7
#
_entry.id   fdbaaa9b161a9c2d909666ff850ef7e7
#
_cell.length_a   1.000
_cell.length_b   1.000
_cell.length_c   1.000
_cell.angle_alpha   90.00
_cell.angle_beta   90.00
_cell.angle_gamma   90.00
#
_symmetry.space_group_name_H-M   'P 1'
#
loop_
_entity.id
_entity.type
_entity.pdbx_description
1 polymer ?
#
loop_
_entity_poly.entity_id
_entity_poly.type
_entity_poly.pdbx_seq_one_letter_code
_entity_poly.pdbx_strand_id
1 'polypeptide(L)'
;MRNLMFKDVFTMSRIITKAGIKKDLERIVSESDSGDKLSLGIDFALGIMAGVSDEKVEQEIYKFLADVLECDVKDIEEGDPMIIINRLTNDEGHEQWSDFFTNVWKLLQKKT
;
A
#
# COMPACT_ATOMS: atom_id res chain seq x y z
N MET A 1 13.07 -2.63 -6.16
CA MET A 1 12.71 -2.27 -4.77
C MET A 1 13.27 -3.30 -3.81
N ARG A 2 13.47 -2.93 -2.55
CA ARG A 2 13.85 -3.92 -1.54
C ARG A 2 12.67 -4.86 -1.24
N ASN A 3 12.94 -5.99 -0.63
CA ASN A 3 11.87 -6.90 -0.23
C ASN A 3 11.02 -6.28 0.88
N LEU A 4 9.72 -6.53 0.82
CA LEU A 4 8.80 -6.11 1.88
C LEU A 4 9.02 -7.00 3.11
N MET A 5 9.04 -6.37 4.29
CA MET A 5 9.36 -7.04 5.54
C MET A 5 8.18 -6.98 6.51
N PHE A 6 8.25 -7.79 7.57
CA PHE A 6 7.19 -7.82 8.58
C PHE A 6 6.92 -6.45 9.20
N LYS A 7 7.97 -5.66 9.43
CA LYS A 7 7.82 -4.30 9.95
C LYS A 7 6.96 -3.41 9.05
N ASP A 8 6.99 -3.68 7.75
CA ASP A 8 6.23 -2.90 6.77
C ASP A 8 4.72 -3.15 6.91
N VAL A 9 4.34 -4.35 7.32
CA VAL A 9 2.93 -4.68 7.61
C VAL A 9 2.39 -3.78 8.72
N PHE A 10 3.15 -3.60 9.78
CA PHE A 10 2.76 -2.70 10.88
C PHE A 10 2.71 -1.25 10.43
N THR A 11 3.68 -0.82 9.65
CA THR A 11 3.72 0.56 9.13
C THR A 11 2.48 0.86 8.30
N MET A 12 2.15 -0.04 7.36
CA MET A 12 0.99 0.15 6.50
C MET A 12 -0.32 0.08 7.30
N SER A 13 -0.41 -0.80 8.27
CA SER A 13 -1.56 -0.91 9.15
C SER A 13 -1.82 0.41 9.89
N ARG A 14 -0.75 1.05 10.39
CA ARG A 14 -0.86 2.36 11.05
C ARG A 14 -1.32 3.45 10.09
N ILE A 15 -0.80 3.45 8.87
CA ILE A 15 -1.18 4.41 7.83
C ILE A 15 -2.68 4.29 7.54
N ILE A 16 -3.16 3.08 7.32
CA ILE A 16 -4.58 2.83 7.04
C ILE A 16 -5.47 3.26 8.20
N THR A 17 -5.05 2.95 9.42
CA THR A 17 -5.80 3.32 10.63
C THR A 17 -5.88 4.84 10.79
N LYS A 18 -4.77 5.54 10.59
CA LYS A 18 -4.73 7.01 10.69
C LYS A 18 -5.54 7.67 9.59
N ALA A 19 -5.57 7.08 8.41
CA ALA A 19 -6.35 7.60 7.29
C ALA A 19 -7.86 7.39 7.45
N GLY A 20 -8.27 6.46 8.33
CA GLY A 20 -9.67 6.16 8.57
C GLY A 20 -10.37 5.51 7.39
N ILE A 21 -9.64 4.77 6.58
CA ILE A 21 -10.14 4.21 5.32
C ILE A 21 -10.42 2.71 5.37
N LYS A 22 -10.48 2.14 6.57
CA LYS A 22 -10.69 0.70 6.72
C LYS A 22 -11.97 0.22 6.05
N LYS A 23 -13.06 0.99 6.17
CA LYS A 23 -14.34 0.63 5.56
C LYS A 23 -14.27 0.64 4.04
N ASP A 24 -13.53 1.59 3.47
CA ASP A 24 -13.35 1.65 2.02
C ASP A 24 -12.58 0.42 1.53
N LEU A 25 -11.59 -0.02 2.29
CA LEU A 25 -10.82 -1.23 1.95
C LEU A 25 -11.67 -2.50 2.11
N GLU A 26 -12.57 -2.54 3.12
CA GLU A 26 -13.51 -3.65 3.28
C GLU A 26 -14.38 -3.82 2.03
N ARG A 27 -14.85 -2.69 1.49
CA ARG A 27 -15.66 -2.70 0.27
C ARG A 27 -14.85 -3.24 -0.91
N ILE A 28 -13.60 -2.79 -1.06
CA ILE A 28 -12.72 -3.25 -2.14
C ILE A 28 -12.51 -4.77 -2.06
N VAL A 29 -12.26 -5.29 -0.85
CA VAL A 29 -12.09 -6.72 -0.65
C VAL A 29 -13.36 -7.50 -0.99
N SER A 30 -14.52 -7.00 -0.57
CA SER A 30 -15.80 -7.68 -0.81
C SER A 30 -16.19 -7.66 -2.28
N GLU A 31 -15.81 -6.65 -3.02
CA GLU A 31 -16.09 -6.51 -4.44
C GLU A 31 -15.06 -7.22 -5.33
N SER A 32 -13.89 -7.56 -4.76
CA SER A 32 -12.85 -8.22 -5.54
C SER A 32 -13.26 -9.66 -5.87
N ASP A 33 -12.92 -10.07 -7.09
CA ASP A 33 -13.07 -11.46 -7.49
C ASP A 33 -12.00 -12.26 -6.76
N SER A 34 -12.41 -13.20 -5.93
CA SER A 34 -11.57 -13.94 -4.99
C SER A 34 -10.45 -14.74 -5.63
N GLY A 35 -10.38 -14.79 -6.95
CA GLY A 35 -9.35 -15.54 -7.66
C GLY A 35 -8.14 -14.73 -8.10
N ASP A 36 -8.18 -13.39 -8.03
CA ASP A 36 -7.12 -12.55 -8.58
C ASP A 36 -6.39 -11.77 -7.50
N LYS A 37 -5.33 -12.36 -6.97
CA LYS A 37 -4.49 -11.72 -5.95
C LYS A 37 -3.77 -10.47 -6.42
N LEU A 38 -3.36 -10.43 -7.69
CA LEU A 38 -2.64 -9.28 -8.25
C LEU A 38 -3.54 -8.06 -8.33
N SER A 39 -4.76 -8.27 -8.81
CA SER A 39 -5.75 -7.21 -8.88
C SER A 39 -6.08 -6.65 -7.49
N LEU A 40 -6.21 -7.53 -6.51
CA LEU A 40 -6.49 -7.12 -5.13
C LEU A 40 -5.38 -6.21 -4.58
N GLY A 41 -4.12 -6.54 -4.83
CA GLY A 41 -3.00 -5.72 -4.36
C GLY A 41 -3.00 -4.32 -4.95
N ILE A 42 -3.26 -4.22 -6.26
CA ILE A 42 -3.33 -2.93 -6.95
C ILE A 42 -4.54 -2.13 -6.48
N ASP A 43 -5.69 -2.77 -6.37
CA ASP A 43 -6.92 -2.11 -5.90
C ASP A 43 -6.76 -1.57 -4.49
N PHE A 44 -6.08 -2.31 -3.61
CA PHE A 44 -5.77 -1.87 -2.26
C PHE A 44 -4.91 -0.61 -2.27
N ALA A 45 -3.83 -0.62 -3.07
CA ALA A 45 -2.92 0.53 -3.17
C ALA A 45 -3.65 1.77 -3.67
N LEU A 46 -4.47 1.62 -4.71
CA LEU A 46 -5.25 2.73 -5.26
C LEU A 46 -6.29 3.23 -4.26
N GLY A 47 -6.92 2.31 -3.52
CA GLY A 47 -7.89 2.68 -2.48
C GLY A 47 -7.26 3.48 -1.37
N ILE A 48 -6.07 3.10 -0.94
CA ILE A 48 -5.32 3.84 0.08
C ILE A 48 -5.01 5.26 -0.42
N MET A 49 -4.48 5.37 -1.64
CA MET A 49 -4.12 6.66 -2.21
C MET A 49 -5.35 7.57 -2.38
N ALA A 50 -6.45 7.02 -2.83
CA ALA A 50 -7.68 7.78 -3.05
C ALA A 50 -8.33 8.22 -1.74
N GLY A 51 -8.15 7.45 -0.66
CA GLY A 51 -8.78 7.74 0.63
C GLY A 51 -7.98 8.67 1.53
N VAL A 52 -6.74 9.01 1.17
CA VAL A 52 -5.89 9.86 1.99
C VAL A 52 -6.22 11.32 1.75
N SER A 53 -6.69 12.02 2.79
CA SER A 53 -6.98 13.46 2.75
C SER A 53 -6.13 14.27 3.71
N ASP A 54 -5.41 13.62 4.61
CA ASP A 54 -4.55 14.25 5.62
C ASP A 54 -3.11 14.30 5.10
N GLU A 55 -2.55 15.51 5.06
CA GLU A 55 -1.17 15.71 4.60
C GLU A 55 -0.15 14.91 5.42
N LYS A 56 -0.40 14.73 6.72
CA LYS A 56 0.51 13.96 7.58
C LYS A 56 0.54 12.50 7.17
N VAL A 57 -0.61 11.94 6.82
CA VAL A 57 -0.70 10.56 6.34
C VAL A 57 -0.05 10.44 4.97
N GLU A 58 -0.28 11.41 4.10
CA GLU A 58 0.36 11.47 2.79
C GLU A 58 1.88 11.43 2.91
N GLN A 59 2.44 12.22 3.84
CA GLN A 59 3.89 12.23 4.08
C GLN A 59 4.39 10.88 4.59
N GLU A 60 3.62 10.20 5.42
CA GLU A 60 3.99 8.86 5.89
C GLU A 60 4.04 7.86 4.74
N ILE A 61 3.13 7.98 3.77
CA ILE A 61 3.13 7.14 2.58
C ILE A 61 4.38 7.41 1.75
N TYR A 62 4.74 8.67 1.55
CA TYR A 62 5.97 9.01 0.81
C TYR A 62 7.21 8.43 1.49
N LYS A 63 7.29 8.52 2.81
CA LYS A 63 8.40 7.92 3.57
C LYS A 63 8.46 6.41 3.42
N PHE A 64 7.31 5.77 3.45
CA PHE A 64 7.22 4.32 3.28
C PHE A 64 7.71 3.90 1.88
N LEU A 65 7.22 4.57 0.84
CA LEU A 65 7.61 4.26 -0.53
C LEU A 65 9.09 4.55 -0.77
N ALA A 66 9.60 5.64 -0.21
CA ALA A 66 11.02 5.98 -0.34
C ALA A 66 11.90 4.91 0.30
N ASP A 67 11.50 4.40 1.46
CA ASP A 67 12.21 3.32 2.12
C ASP A 67 12.19 2.03 1.28
N VAL A 68 11.04 1.68 0.73
CA VAL A 68 10.90 0.49 -0.11
C VAL A 68 11.72 0.60 -1.38
N LEU A 69 11.73 1.77 -2.02
CA LEU A 69 12.50 2.01 -3.25
C LEU A 69 13.95 2.40 -3.00
N GLU A 70 14.33 2.56 -1.73
CA GLU A 70 15.69 2.94 -1.33
C GLU A 70 16.14 4.26 -1.96
N CYS A 71 15.26 5.26 -1.90
CA CYS A 71 15.53 6.60 -2.41
C CYS A 71 15.05 7.66 -1.41
N ASP A 72 15.21 8.93 -1.75
CA ASP A 72 14.77 10.02 -0.89
C ASP A 72 13.27 10.27 -1.05
N VAL A 73 12.64 10.77 0.01
CA VAL A 73 11.21 11.14 -0.02
C VAL A 73 10.90 12.10 -1.16
N LYS A 74 11.79 13.04 -1.42
CA LYS A 74 11.61 14.02 -2.50
C LYS A 74 11.53 13.34 -3.87
N ASP A 75 12.26 12.27 -4.07
CA ASP A 75 12.22 11.51 -5.33
C ASP A 75 10.85 10.87 -5.56
N ILE A 76 10.13 10.54 -4.49
CA ILE A 76 8.78 10.02 -4.60
C ILE A 76 7.79 11.16 -4.82
N GLU A 77 7.87 12.20 -3.97
CA GLU A 77 6.92 13.32 -3.99
C GLU A 77 6.92 14.07 -5.31
N GLU A 78 8.10 14.31 -5.86
CA GLU A 78 8.27 15.07 -7.10
C GLU A 78 8.51 14.20 -8.34
N GLY A 79 8.53 12.88 -8.17
CA GLY A 79 8.83 11.95 -9.25
C GLY A 79 7.67 11.75 -10.22
N ASP A 80 8.00 11.16 -11.36
CA ASP A 80 7.00 10.79 -12.37
C ASP A 80 6.17 9.61 -11.85
N PRO A 81 4.85 9.76 -11.72
CA PRO A 81 3.99 8.70 -11.19
C PRO A 81 4.13 7.37 -11.93
N MET A 82 4.25 7.42 -13.25
CA MET A 82 4.34 6.20 -14.07
C MET A 82 5.65 5.46 -13.81
N ILE A 83 6.75 6.19 -13.68
CA ILE A 83 8.05 5.58 -13.40
C ILE A 83 8.03 4.95 -12.01
N ILE A 84 7.49 5.65 -11.01
CA ILE A 84 7.42 5.15 -9.65
C ILE A 84 6.54 3.90 -9.57
N ILE A 85 5.36 3.94 -10.19
CA ILE A 85 4.46 2.79 -10.21
C ILE A 85 5.12 1.60 -10.89
N ASN A 86 5.81 1.82 -12.02
CA ASN A 86 6.51 0.74 -12.71
C ASN A 86 7.62 0.12 -11.85
N ARG A 87 8.34 0.94 -11.09
CA ARG A 87 9.37 0.44 -10.16
C ARG A 87 8.78 -0.40 -9.05
N LEU A 88 7.59 -0.05 -8.57
CA LEU A 88 6.90 -0.79 -7.51
C LEU A 88 6.25 -2.06 -8.02
N THR A 89 5.80 -2.07 -9.27
CA THR A 89 4.97 -3.14 -9.82
C THR A 89 5.69 -3.97 -10.90
N ASN A 90 7.03 -4.05 -10.86
CA ASN A 90 7.74 -4.99 -11.72
C ASN A 90 7.35 -6.44 -11.33
N ASP A 91 7.74 -7.42 -12.13
CA ASP A 91 7.27 -8.81 -12.03
C ASP A 91 7.31 -9.35 -10.58
N GLU A 92 8.41 -9.15 -9.87
CA GLU A 92 8.54 -9.59 -8.47
C GLU A 92 7.72 -8.73 -7.52
N GLY A 93 7.61 -7.45 -7.82
CA GLY A 93 6.88 -6.51 -6.99
C GLY A 93 5.40 -6.82 -6.90
N HIS A 94 4.78 -7.25 -8.00
CA HIS A 94 3.35 -7.60 -8.02
C HIS A 94 3.01 -8.67 -6.98
N GLU A 95 3.77 -9.76 -6.96
CA GLU A 95 3.54 -10.84 -6.01
C GLU A 95 3.74 -10.37 -4.57
N GLN A 96 4.81 -9.63 -4.32
CA GLN A 96 5.10 -9.14 -2.99
C GLN A 96 3.98 -8.23 -2.47
N TRP A 97 3.50 -7.31 -3.29
CA TRP A 97 2.43 -6.40 -2.88
C TRP A 97 1.12 -7.12 -2.60
N SER A 98 0.78 -8.11 -3.42
CA SER A 98 -0.43 -8.89 -3.21
C SER A 98 -0.40 -9.63 -1.86
N ASP A 99 0.69 -10.33 -1.59
CA ASP A 99 0.87 -11.05 -0.32
C ASP A 99 0.93 -10.06 0.85
N PHE A 100 1.62 -8.94 0.67
CA PHE A 100 1.76 -7.91 1.67
C PHE A 100 0.39 -7.36 2.09
N PHE A 101 -0.44 -6.96 1.15
CA PHE A 101 -1.76 -6.40 1.47
C PHE A 101 -2.69 -7.45 2.05
N THR A 102 -2.56 -8.70 1.65
CA THR A 102 -3.31 -9.80 2.28
C THR A 102 -2.97 -9.88 3.77
N ASN A 103 -1.69 -9.79 4.11
CA ASN A 103 -1.25 -9.83 5.50
C ASN A 103 -1.67 -8.58 6.28
N VAL A 104 -1.59 -7.41 5.67
CA VAL A 104 -2.07 -6.16 6.28
C VAL A 104 -3.56 -6.27 6.61
N TRP A 105 -4.35 -6.80 5.66
CA TRP A 105 -5.78 -6.97 5.85
C TRP A 105 -6.09 -7.91 7.01
N LYS A 106 -5.40 -9.03 7.10
CA LYS A 106 -5.56 -9.97 8.20
C LYS A 106 -5.27 -9.32 9.55
N LEU A 107 -4.22 -8.50 9.62
CA LEU A 107 -3.87 -7.79 10.85
C LEU A 107 -4.94 -6.78 11.24
N LEU A 108 -5.46 -6.03 10.28
CA LEU A 108 -6.52 -5.04 10.53
C LEU A 108 -7.79 -5.69 11.06
N GLN A 109 -8.16 -6.83 10.52
CA GLN A 109 -9.35 -7.56 10.97
C GLN A 109 -9.22 -8.02 12.42
N LYS A 110 -8.03 -8.41 12.83
CA LYS A 110 -7.79 -8.86 14.21
C LYS A 110 -7.81 -7.75 15.23
N LYS A 111 -7.63 -6.51 14.82
CA LYS A 111 -7.63 -5.34 15.71
C LYS A 111 -9.01 -4.80 16.01
N THR A 112 -10.03 -5.32 15.36
CA THR A 112 -11.41 -4.95 15.64
C THR A 112 -12.05 -5.92 16.65
#